data_e1612a7ea918f43a59b286c98a7a2e57
#
_entry.id   e1612a7ea918f43a59b286c98a7a2e57
#
_cell.length_a   1.000
_cell.length_b   1.000
_cell.length_c   1.000
_cell.angle_alpha   90.00
_cell.angle_beta   90.00
_cell.angle_gamma   90.00
#
_symmetry.space_group_name_H-M   'P 1'
#
loop_
_entity.id
_entity.type
_entity.pdbx_description
1 polymer ?
#
loop_
_entity_poly.entity_id
_entity_poly.type
_entity_poly.pdbx_seq_one_letter_code
_entity_poly.pdbx_strand_id
1 'polypeptide(L)'
;MNPIVTCTQLTKRFGSTVALDGLDLKLQRGKIIGLAGPNSAGKTTLIKTLEGLLQPTGGTVLVDGQKPGPYTKSVTSYMADRPSFADWMKVQDLMDIYSDFFADFDPVKAQEICNALKLERGSLIKTLSKGTKEKLQLMLVMSRKAQLYLLDEPLAGGDPAAREYIMKTIVAGYNEAGTVLISTHLITDVEKLLDQVVFLNRGRVILHRDTDEIRETEGRSVDELFRDMFRFEG
;
A
#
# COMPACT_ATOMS: atom_id res chain seq x y z
N MET A 1 1.68 -22.44 -3.18
CA MET A 1 2.69 -21.43 -2.79
C MET A 1 2.33 -20.89 -1.41
N ASN A 2 3.32 -20.58 -0.56
CA ASN A 2 3.04 -19.98 0.75
C ASN A 2 2.59 -18.52 0.57
N PRO A 3 1.59 -18.06 1.34
CA PRO A 3 1.14 -16.66 1.29
C PRO A 3 2.28 -15.70 1.69
N ILE A 4 2.29 -14.50 1.10
CA ILE A 4 3.26 -13.46 1.47
C ILE A 4 2.91 -12.82 2.82
N VAL A 5 1.62 -12.71 3.15
CA VAL A 5 1.12 -12.22 4.43
C VAL A 5 0.22 -13.26 5.06
N THR A 6 0.39 -13.50 6.35
CA THR A 6 -0.52 -14.30 7.17
C THR A 6 -0.80 -13.57 8.47
N CYS A 7 -2.06 -13.24 8.71
CA CYS A 7 -2.56 -12.72 9.99
C CYS A 7 -3.47 -13.79 10.62
N THR A 8 -3.27 -14.07 11.90
CA THR A 8 -4.09 -15.03 12.67
C THR A 8 -4.57 -14.36 13.93
N GLN A 9 -5.89 -14.18 14.07
CA GLN A 9 -6.55 -13.51 15.20
C GLN A 9 -5.88 -12.17 15.57
N LEU A 10 -5.42 -11.44 14.52
CA LEU A 10 -4.66 -10.23 14.69
C LEU A 10 -5.49 -9.14 15.34
N THR A 11 -5.06 -8.66 16.49
CA THR A 11 -5.74 -7.63 17.28
C THR A 11 -4.81 -6.46 17.54
N LYS A 12 -5.33 -5.24 17.36
CA LYS A 12 -4.65 -4.00 17.73
C LYS A 12 -5.60 -3.06 18.45
N ARG A 13 -5.20 -2.64 19.65
CA ARG A 13 -5.94 -1.69 20.49
C ARG A 13 -5.10 -0.43 20.73
N PHE A 14 -5.77 0.70 20.81
CA PHE A 14 -5.24 1.98 21.24
C PHE A 14 -6.10 2.47 22.43
N GLY A 15 -5.65 2.21 23.64
CA GLY A 15 -6.49 2.40 24.82
C GLY A 15 -7.77 1.57 24.75
N SER A 16 -8.92 2.20 24.81
CA SER A 16 -10.23 1.55 24.66
C SER A 16 -10.65 1.26 23.23
N THR A 17 -10.00 1.88 22.23
CA THR A 17 -10.37 1.72 20.82
C THR A 17 -9.76 0.46 20.25
N VAL A 18 -10.58 -0.41 19.64
CA VAL A 18 -10.15 -1.60 18.92
C VAL A 18 -10.05 -1.24 17.42
N ALA A 19 -8.83 -1.19 16.91
CA ALA A 19 -8.58 -0.86 15.50
C ALA A 19 -8.50 -2.10 14.60
N LEU A 20 -8.00 -3.24 15.13
CA LEU A 20 -8.07 -4.57 14.50
C LEU A 20 -8.64 -5.54 15.55
N ASP A 21 -9.60 -6.37 15.15
CA ASP A 21 -10.40 -7.17 16.06
C ASP A 21 -10.44 -8.65 15.63
N GLY A 22 -9.44 -9.41 16.04
CA GLY A 22 -9.32 -10.83 15.75
C GLY A 22 -9.25 -11.12 14.24
N LEU A 23 -8.52 -10.31 13.49
CA LEU A 23 -8.48 -10.35 12.03
C LEU A 23 -7.68 -11.57 11.54
N ASP A 24 -8.31 -12.39 10.70
CA ASP A 24 -7.67 -13.46 9.93
C ASP A 24 -7.55 -13.03 8.47
N LEU A 25 -6.32 -13.11 7.91
CA LEU A 25 -6.06 -12.70 6.51
C LEU A 25 -4.86 -13.47 5.96
N LYS A 26 -4.99 -13.94 4.72
CA LYS A 26 -3.88 -14.52 3.96
C LYS A 26 -3.81 -13.88 2.59
N LEU A 27 -2.70 -13.21 2.26
CA LEU A 27 -2.48 -12.61 0.95
C LEU A 27 -1.55 -13.50 0.14
N GLN A 28 -1.99 -13.83 -1.07
CA GLN A 28 -1.19 -14.66 -2.00
C GLN A 28 -0.12 -13.82 -2.69
N ARG A 29 0.94 -14.51 -3.16
CA ARG A 29 2.03 -13.85 -3.89
C ARG A 29 1.61 -13.52 -5.33
N GLY A 30 2.24 -12.51 -5.92
CA GLY A 30 2.07 -12.13 -7.31
C GLY A 30 0.68 -11.58 -7.64
N LYS A 31 0.04 -10.91 -6.68
CA LYS A 31 -1.30 -10.34 -6.82
C LYS A 31 -1.32 -8.86 -6.51
N ILE A 32 -2.14 -8.11 -7.23
CA ILE A 32 -2.49 -6.73 -6.88
C ILE A 32 -3.80 -6.79 -6.10
N ILE A 33 -3.76 -6.39 -4.84
CA ILE A 33 -4.84 -6.57 -3.89
C ILE A 33 -5.33 -5.21 -3.37
N GLY A 34 -6.61 -4.93 -3.52
CA GLY A 34 -7.25 -3.74 -2.96
C GLY A 34 -7.70 -3.99 -1.52
N LEU A 35 -7.25 -3.16 -0.59
CA LEU A 35 -7.73 -3.13 0.79
C LEU A 35 -8.72 -1.96 0.93
N ALA A 36 -10.00 -2.25 0.87
CA ALA A 36 -11.06 -1.26 0.87
C ALA A 36 -11.87 -1.29 2.18
N GLY A 37 -12.43 -0.16 2.52
CA GLY A 37 -13.27 0.00 3.72
C GLY A 37 -13.49 1.47 4.05
N PRO A 38 -14.48 1.80 4.87
CA PRO A 38 -14.74 3.16 5.28
C PRO A 38 -13.56 3.76 6.07
N ASN A 39 -13.63 5.06 6.30
CA ASN A 39 -12.67 5.71 7.20
C ASN A 39 -12.74 5.05 8.58
N SER A 40 -11.59 4.88 9.22
CA SER A 40 -11.46 4.20 10.52
C SER A 40 -11.76 2.68 10.51
N ALA A 41 -11.90 2.03 9.33
CA ALA A 41 -12.06 0.58 9.24
C ALA A 41 -10.86 -0.23 9.74
N GLY A 42 -9.67 0.40 9.85
CA GLY A 42 -8.43 -0.24 10.31
C GLY A 42 -7.36 -0.45 9.22
N LYS A 43 -7.58 0.04 7.98
CA LYS A 43 -6.69 -0.14 6.82
C LYS A 43 -5.23 0.27 7.12
N THR A 44 -5.04 1.54 7.49
CA THR A 44 -3.71 2.08 7.86
C THR A 44 -3.10 1.35 9.06
N THR A 45 -3.93 0.93 10.04
CA THR A 45 -3.46 0.15 11.19
C THR A 45 -2.94 -1.21 10.76
N LEU A 46 -3.65 -1.90 9.87
CA LEU A 46 -3.21 -3.16 9.29
C LEU A 46 -1.88 -2.99 8.55
N ILE A 47 -1.80 -2.05 7.61
CA ILE A 47 -0.58 -1.78 6.82
C ILE A 47 0.61 -1.47 7.76
N LYS A 48 0.44 -0.58 8.74
CA LYS A 48 1.51 -0.25 9.70
C LYS A 48 1.91 -1.43 10.59
N THR A 49 0.99 -2.35 10.84
CA THR A 49 1.30 -3.58 11.59
C THR A 49 2.09 -4.56 10.72
N LEU A 50 1.74 -4.70 9.43
CA LEU A 50 2.50 -5.50 8.45
C LEU A 50 3.93 -4.97 8.28
N GLU A 51 4.10 -3.66 8.21
CA GLU A 51 5.42 -3.00 8.12
C GLU A 51 6.23 -3.09 9.42
N GLY A 52 5.58 -3.44 10.54
CA GLY A 52 6.23 -3.49 11.86
C GLY A 52 6.39 -2.15 12.55
N LEU A 53 5.69 -1.10 12.07
CA LEU A 53 5.59 0.20 12.73
C LEU A 53 4.67 0.15 13.95
N LEU A 54 3.74 -0.79 13.98
CA LEU A 54 2.82 -1.03 15.10
C LEU A 54 2.95 -2.48 15.57
N GLN A 55 3.12 -2.66 16.87
CA GLN A 55 3.08 -4.01 17.48
C GLN A 55 1.63 -4.44 17.71
N PRO A 56 1.25 -5.69 17.37
CA PRO A 56 -0.04 -6.25 17.74
C PRO A 56 -0.26 -6.24 19.25
N THR A 57 -1.51 -6.13 19.70
CA THR A 57 -1.88 -6.38 21.11
C THR A 57 -2.32 -7.82 21.35
N GLY A 58 -2.61 -8.56 20.27
CA GLY A 58 -2.96 -9.98 20.30
C GLY A 58 -2.87 -10.60 18.92
N GLY A 59 -2.87 -11.93 18.86
CA GLY A 59 -2.73 -12.67 17.62
C GLY A 59 -1.31 -12.63 17.04
N THR A 60 -1.18 -13.01 15.77
CA THR A 60 0.10 -13.05 15.07
C THR A 60 0.01 -12.45 13.68
N VAL A 61 1.13 -11.89 13.22
CA VAL A 61 1.32 -11.40 11.86
C VAL A 61 2.66 -11.92 11.34
N LEU A 62 2.65 -12.46 10.13
CA LEU A 62 3.85 -12.92 9.42
C LEU A 62 3.88 -12.29 8.02
N VAL A 63 5.04 -11.82 7.63
CA VAL A 63 5.37 -11.39 6.28
C VAL A 63 6.50 -12.29 5.78
N ASP A 64 6.30 -12.94 4.64
CA ASP A 64 7.21 -13.96 4.11
C ASP A 64 7.59 -15.03 5.17
N GLY A 65 6.59 -15.46 5.95
CA GLY A 65 6.75 -16.48 7.01
C GLY A 65 7.46 -15.98 8.27
N GLN A 66 7.85 -14.72 8.36
CA GLN A 66 8.57 -14.15 9.51
C GLN A 66 7.78 -13.01 10.17
N LYS A 67 7.98 -12.83 11.49
CA LYS A 67 7.45 -11.68 12.21
C LYS A 67 8.07 -10.38 11.65
N PRO A 68 7.30 -9.27 11.62
CA PRO A 68 7.83 -7.97 11.20
C PRO A 68 9.13 -7.61 11.93
N GLY A 69 10.18 -7.30 11.17
CA GLY A 69 11.52 -7.03 11.65
C GLY A 69 12.50 -6.67 10.53
N PRO A 70 13.80 -6.69 10.76
CA PRO A 70 14.80 -6.28 9.76
C PRO A 70 14.67 -7.03 8.43
N TYR A 71 14.47 -8.35 8.47
CA TYR A 71 14.28 -9.15 7.26
C TYR A 71 13.03 -8.73 6.48
N THR A 72 11.88 -8.64 7.14
CA THR A 72 10.64 -8.28 6.44
C THR A 72 10.73 -6.88 5.82
N LYS A 73 11.43 -5.94 6.45
CA LYS A 73 11.70 -4.61 5.90
C LYS A 73 12.59 -4.65 4.66
N SER A 74 13.51 -5.61 4.55
CA SER A 74 14.35 -5.75 3.36
C SER A 74 13.57 -6.26 2.14
N VAL A 75 12.46 -6.97 2.35
CA VAL A 75 11.60 -7.51 1.27
C VAL A 75 10.28 -6.75 1.09
N THR A 76 10.01 -5.75 1.94
CA THR A 76 8.80 -4.91 1.86
C THR A 76 9.15 -3.49 1.46
N SER A 77 8.37 -2.91 0.55
CA SER A 77 8.42 -1.50 0.20
C SER A 77 7.14 -0.80 0.66
N TYR A 78 7.26 0.24 1.48
CA TYR A 78 6.12 0.89 2.12
C TYR A 78 5.97 2.35 1.71
N MET A 79 4.78 2.71 1.26
CA MET A 79 4.33 4.07 1.01
C MET A 79 3.32 4.48 2.07
N ALA A 80 3.68 5.45 2.92
CA ALA A 80 2.76 6.04 3.90
C ALA A 80 1.76 6.99 3.22
N ASP A 81 0.59 7.17 3.84
CA ASP A 81 -0.46 8.12 3.40
C ASP A 81 0.06 9.57 3.31
N ARG A 82 1.07 9.90 4.09
CA ARG A 82 1.74 11.20 4.08
C ARG A 82 3.26 11.05 4.04
N PRO A 83 3.92 11.68 3.06
CA PRO A 83 5.39 11.70 3.02
C PRO A 83 5.96 12.35 4.27
N SER A 84 6.95 11.70 4.88
CA SER A 84 7.67 12.21 6.04
C SER A 84 9.16 12.33 5.73
N PHE A 85 9.48 13.27 4.86
CA PHE A 85 10.87 13.59 4.50
C PHE A 85 11.35 14.81 5.27
N ALA A 86 12.64 14.83 5.62
CA ALA A 86 13.23 16.00 6.26
C ALA A 86 13.35 17.16 5.27
N ASP A 87 12.86 18.33 5.65
CA ASP A 87 12.76 19.51 4.78
C ASP A 87 14.10 20.02 4.24
N TRP A 88 15.20 19.77 4.95
CA TRP A 88 16.55 20.17 4.56
C TRP A 88 17.22 19.26 3.53
N MET A 89 16.67 18.07 3.28
CA MET A 89 17.19 17.10 2.32
C MET A 89 16.88 17.53 0.88
N LYS A 90 17.70 17.04 -0.05
CA LYS A 90 17.45 17.12 -1.49
C LYS A 90 16.80 15.82 -1.99
N VAL A 91 16.22 15.87 -3.18
CA VAL A 91 15.73 14.68 -3.88
C VAL A 91 16.84 13.63 -4.03
N GLN A 92 18.06 14.06 -4.39
CA GLN A 92 19.23 13.19 -4.54
C GLN A 92 19.58 12.48 -3.22
N ASP A 93 19.57 13.21 -2.10
CA ASP A 93 19.91 12.63 -0.78
C ASP A 93 18.99 11.47 -0.42
N LEU A 94 17.70 11.56 -0.78
CA LEU A 94 16.75 10.47 -0.57
C LEU A 94 17.02 9.27 -1.49
N MET A 95 17.39 9.51 -2.75
CA MET A 95 17.77 8.42 -3.67
C MET A 95 19.04 7.71 -3.16
N ASP A 96 20.02 8.45 -2.67
CA ASP A 96 21.26 7.89 -2.10
C ASP A 96 20.96 7.06 -0.85
N ILE A 97 20.14 7.58 0.06
CA ILE A 97 19.68 6.84 1.26
C ILE A 97 19.01 5.53 0.87
N TYR A 98 18.08 5.56 -0.10
CA TYR A 98 17.41 4.33 -0.53
C TYR A 98 18.39 3.34 -1.15
N SER A 99 19.36 3.81 -1.92
CA SER A 99 20.43 2.99 -2.50
C SER A 99 21.31 2.35 -1.43
N ASP A 100 21.62 3.06 -0.36
CA ASP A 100 22.47 2.60 0.73
C ASP A 100 21.75 1.59 1.65
N PHE A 101 20.45 1.82 1.93
CA PHE A 101 19.70 1.01 2.88
C PHE A 101 19.02 -0.21 2.26
N PHE A 102 18.69 -0.17 0.96
CA PHE A 102 17.94 -1.23 0.29
C PHE A 102 18.71 -1.82 -0.89
N ALA A 103 19.26 -3.01 -0.70
CA ALA A 103 20.02 -3.71 -1.74
C ALA A 103 19.20 -4.02 -3.02
N ASP A 104 17.88 -3.99 -2.92
CA ASP A 104 16.92 -4.19 -4.02
C ASP A 104 16.48 -2.88 -4.68
N PHE A 105 17.03 -1.74 -4.28
CA PHE A 105 16.75 -0.44 -4.92
C PHE A 105 17.42 -0.36 -6.29
N ASP A 106 16.66 0.06 -7.29
CA ASP A 106 17.13 0.23 -8.66
C ASP A 106 17.31 1.73 -8.96
N PRO A 107 18.54 2.25 -8.92
CA PRO A 107 18.81 3.68 -9.13
C PRO A 107 18.56 4.12 -10.57
N VAL A 108 18.65 3.20 -11.55
CA VAL A 108 18.35 3.51 -12.97
C VAL A 108 16.86 3.77 -13.13
N LYS A 109 16.02 2.87 -12.60
CA LYS A 109 14.58 3.04 -12.59
C LYS A 109 14.14 4.28 -11.80
N ALA A 110 14.74 4.53 -10.64
CA ALA A 110 14.47 5.75 -9.89
C ALA A 110 14.76 7.01 -10.72
N GLN A 111 15.86 7.00 -11.48
CA GLN A 111 16.21 8.11 -12.38
C GLN A 111 15.20 8.28 -13.51
N GLU A 112 14.75 7.19 -14.12
CA GLU A 112 13.75 7.23 -15.21
C GLU A 112 12.44 7.84 -14.71
N ILE A 113 11.94 7.38 -13.54
CA ILE A 113 10.73 7.93 -12.92
C ILE A 113 10.94 9.40 -12.51
N CYS A 114 12.10 9.74 -11.94
CA CYS A 114 12.46 11.11 -11.57
C CYS A 114 12.39 12.06 -12.77
N ASN A 115 12.95 11.64 -13.92
CA ASN A 115 12.90 12.39 -15.17
C ASN A 115 11.46 12.54 -15.70
N ALA A 116 10.69 11.45 -15.69
CA ALA A 116 9.28 11.47 -16.11
C ALA A 116 8.42 12.41 -15.25
N LEU A 117 8.74 12.51 -13.96
CA LEU A 117 8.11 13.42 -13.01
C LEU A 117 8.63 14.86 -13.11
N LYS A 118 9.66 15.11 -13.92
CA LYS A 118 10.37 16.40 -14.01
C LYS A 118 10.87 16.88 -12.63
N LEU A 119 11.34 15.95 -11.81
CA LEU A 119 11.91 16.25 -10.50
C LEU A 119 13.39 16.61 -10.67
N GLU A 120 13.78 17.78 -10.19
CA GLU A 120 15.17 18.17 -10.15
C GLU A 120 15.85 17.55 -8.92
N ARG A 121 16.90 16.76 -9.12
CA ARG A 121 17.63 16.07 -8.04
C ARG A 121 18.20 17.03 -6.98
N GLY A 122 18.59 18.25 -7.40
CA GLY A 122 19.10 19.28 -6.51
C GLY A 122 18.05 20.02 -5.69
N SER A 123 16.75 19.83 -5.99
CA SER A 123 15.67 20.52 -5.30
C SER A 123 15.58 20.10 -3.84
N LEU A 124 15.46 21.09 -2.94
CA LEU A 124 15.19 20.85 -1.52
C LEU A 124 13.75 20.38 -1.31
N ILE A 125 13.57 19.41 -0.42
CA ILE A 125 12.23 18.85 -0.10
C ILE A 125 11.26 19.93 0.37
N LYS A 126 11.72 20.93 1.15
CA LYS A 126 10.86 22.04 1.60
C LYS A 126 10.27 22.87 0.47
N THR A 127 10.90 22.89 -0.72
CA THR A 127 10.43 23.66 -1.87
C THR A 127 9.42 22.91 -2.74
N LEU A 128 9.25 21.60 -2.50
CA LEU A 128 8.32 20.77 -3.26
C LEU A 128 6.89 20.94 -2.77
N SER A 129 5.94 20.97 -3.72
CA SER A 129 4.51 20.92 -3.38
C SER A 129 4.14 19.59 -2.71
N LYS A 130 3.00 19.52 -2.03
CA LYS A 130 2.49 18.28 -1.43
C LYS A 130 2.42 17.16 -2.46
N GLY A 131 1.78 17.40 -3.62
CA GLY A 131 1.65 16.39 -4.68
C GLY A 131 2.99 15.96 -5.28
N THR A 132 4.00 16.87 -5.30
CA THR A 132 5.35 16.51 -5.75
C THR A 132 6.06 15.63 -4.72
N LYS A 133 5.87 15.87 -3.42
CA LYS A 133 6.39 15.00 -2.34
C LYS A 133 5.76 13.60 -2.39
N GLU A 134 4.46 13.50 -2.68
CA GLU A 134 3.75 12.22 -2.87
C GLU A 134 4.31 11.44 -4.07
N LYS A 135 4.52 12.11 -5.20
CA LYS A 135 5.15 11.52 -6.39
C LYS A 135 6.58 11.07 -6.13
N LEU A 136 7.37 11.86 -5.39
CA LEU A 136 8.72 11.49 -4.97
C LEU A 136 8.70 10.24 -4.10
N GLN A 137 7.79 10.14 -3.14
CA GLN A 137 7.63 8.95 -2.30
C GLN A 137 7.29 7.72 -3.14
N LEU A 138 6.33 7.85 -4.08
CA LEU A 138 5.98 6.77 -4.99
C LEU A 138 7.19 6.32 -5.83
N MET A 139 7.96 7.25 -6.38
CA MET A 139 9.17 6.96 -7.13
C MET A 139 10.14 6.09 -6.29
N LEU A 140 10.44 6.50 -5.07
CA LEU A 140 11.36 5.77 -4.19
C LEU A 140 10.84 4.35 -3.88
N VAL A 141 9.56 4.24 -3.55
CA VAL A 141 8.90 2.96 -3.22
C VAL A 141 8.87 2.02 -4.43
N MET A 142 8.49 2.52 -5.60
CA MET A 142 8.36 1.70 -6.81
C MET A 142 9.69 1.40 -7.50
N SER A 143 10.78 2.06 -7.09
CA SER A 143 12.14 1.76 -7.57
C SER A 143 12.81 0.61 -6.81
N ARG A 144 12.16 0.03 -5.81
CA ARG A 144 12.60 -1.21 -5.16
C ARG A 144 12.07 -2.44 -5.90
N LYS A 145 12.82 -3.54 -5.87
CA LYS A 145 12.39 -4.87 -6.36
C LYS A 145 11.84 -5.70 -5.20
N ALA A 146 10.89 -5.14 -4.45
CA ALA A 146 10.34 -5.75 -3.25
C ALA A 146 9.46 -6.97 -3.56
N GLN A 147 9.29 -7.86 -2.57
CA GLN A 147 8.32 -8.97 -2.65
C GLN A 147 6.93 -8.54 -2.21
N LEU A 148 6.82 -7.50 -1.37
CA LEU A 148 5.57 -6.92 -0.90
C LEU A 148 5.63 -5.40 -0.98
N TYR A 149 4.67 -4.80 -1.66
CA TYR A 149 4.45 -3.36 -1.68
C TYR A 149 3.21 -3.04 -0.84
N LEU A 150 3.37 -2.19 0.15
CA LEU A 150 2.30 -1.70 1.02
C LEU A 150 2.05 -0.22 0.69
N LEU A 151 0.95 0.07 0.01
CA LEU A 151 0.63 1.43 -0.45
C LEU A 151 -0.59 1.93 0.34
N ASP A 152 -0.35 2.88 1.26
CA ASP A 152 -1.41 3.44 2.11
C ASP A 152 -2.00 4.70 1.48
N GLU A 153 -3.23 4.60 0.95
CA GLU A 153 -3.99 5.67 0.29
C GLU A 153 -3.19 6.42 -0.82
N PRO A 154 -2.54 5.73 -1.76
CA PRO A 154 -1.65 6.37 -2.74
C PRO A 154 -2.37 7.37 -3.67
N LEU A 155 -3.69 7.31 -3.76
CA LEU A 155 -4.52 8.16 -4.62
C LEU A 155 -5.25 9.28 -3.88
N ALA A 156 -5.06 9.40 -2.55
CA ALA A 156 -5.79 10.34 -1.71
C ALA A 156 -5.33 11.79 -1.88
N GLY A 157 -5.62 12.46 -2.89
CA GLY A 157 -5.31 13.90 -3.00
C GLY A 157 -4.91 14.40 -4.38
N GLY A 158 -4.81 13.50 -5.35
CA GLY A 158 -4.53 13.85 -6.73
C GLY A 158 -5.79 14.25 -7.51
N ASP A 159 -5.63 15.15 -8.48
CA ASP A 159 -6.61 15.28 -9.56
C ASP A 159 -6.67 13.99 -10.41
N PRO A 160 -7.67 13.78 -11.27
CA PRO A 160 -7.79 12.57 -12.08
C PRO A 160 -6.54 12.23 -12.91
N ALA A 161 -5.84 13.23 -13.45
CA ALA A 161 -4.63 13.00 -14.23
C ALA A 161 -3.45 12.54 -13.35
N ALA A 162 -3.33 13.09 -12.15
CA ALA A 162 -2.34 12.65 -11.18
C ALA A 162 -2.60 11.20 -10.72
N ARG A 163 -3.85 10.82 -10.50
CA ARG A 163 -4.22 9.45 -10.14
C ARG A 163 -3.89 8.46 -11.25
N GLU A 164 -4.23 8.78 -12.50
CA GLU A 164 -3.88 7.96 -13.66
C GLU A 164 -2.36 7.75 -13.75
N TYR A 165 -1.58 8.81 -13.52
CA TYR A 165 -0.13 8.72 -13.51
C TYR A 165 0.39 7.79 -12.39
N ILE A 166 -0.15 7.93 -11.17
CA ILE A 166 0.20 7.08 -10.03
C ILE A 166 -0.09 5.61 -10.35
N MET A 167 -1.26 5.33 -10.93
CA MET A 167 -1.66 3.98 -11.32
C MET A 167 -0.71 3.38 -12.37
N LYS A 168 -0.38 4.13 -13.41
CA LYS A 168 0.60 3.70 -14.43
C LYS A 168 1.97 3.43 -13.81
N THR A 169 2.39 4.28 -12.86
CA THR A 169 3.67 4.10 -12.16
C THR A 169 3.66 2.84 -11.28
N ILE A 170 2.56 2.53 -10.60
CA ILE A 170 2.43 1.30 -9.80
C ILE A 170 2.53 0.08 -10.72
N VAL A 171 1.74 0.04 -11.81
CA VAL A 171 1.70 -1.10 -12.74
C VAL A 171 3.05 -1.32 -13.43
N ALA A 172 3.69 -0.25 -13.90
CA ALA A 172 5.01 -0.35 -14.56
C ALA A 172 6.15 -0.59 -13.56
N GLY A 173 5.91 -0.24 -12.30
CA GLY A 173 6.96 -0.18 -11.28
C GLY A 173 7.07 -1.39 -10.39
N TYR A 174 6.02 -2.18 -10.16
CA TYR A 174 6.13 -3.29 -9.24
C TYR A 174 6.88 -4.48 -9.87
N ASN A 175 7.50 -5.29 -9.01
CA ASN A 175 8.08 -6.57 -9.41
C ASN A 175 6.93 -7.55 -9.72
N GLU A 176 6.84 -8.10 -10.93
CA GLU A 176 5.77 -9.02 -11.33
C GLU A 176 5.66 -10.27 -10.44
N ALA A 177 6.75 -10.68 -9.80
CA ALA A 177 6.72 -11.73 -8.78
C ALA A 177 6.30 -11.22 -7.39
N GLY A 178 6.23 -9.88 -7.20
CA GLY A 178 5.84 -9.23 -5.96
C GLY A 178 4.33 -9.13 -5.80
N THR A 179 3.90 -8.84 -4.60
CA THR A 179 2.50 -8.60 -4.24
C THR A 179 2.31 -7.14 -3.90
N VAL A 180 1.25 -6.53 -4.38
CA VAL A 180 0.90 -5.14 -4.07
C VAL A 180 -0.38 -5.11 -3.24
N LEU A 181 -0.34 -4.50 -2.07
CA LEU A 181 -1.51 -4.20 -1.25
C LEU A 181 -1.76 -2.69 -1.26
N ILE A 182 -2.87 -2.29 -1.85
CA ILE A 182 -3.26 -0.87 -1.99
C ILE A 182 -4.43 -0.60 -1.07
N SER A 183 -4.26 0.21 -0.02
CA SER A 183 -5.41 0.72 0.71
C SER A 183 -6.05 1.88 -0.05
N THR A 184 -7.37 1.87 -0.15
CA THR A 184 -8.09 2.96 -0.79
C THR A 184 -9.55 3.03 -0.33
N HIS A 185 -10.11 4.23 -0.40
CA HIS A 185 -11.55 4.47 -0.38
C HIS A 185 -12.09 4.80 -1.79
N LEU A 186 -11.20 4.85 -2.80
CA LEU A 186 -11.51 5.18 -4.20
C LEU A 186 -11.39 3.90 -5.06
N ILE A 187 -12.28 2.92 -4.83
CA ILE A 187 -12.24 1.62 -5.51
C ILE A 187 -12.37 1.78 -7.02
N THR A 188 -13.26 2.64 -7.47
CA THR A 188 -13.52 2.93 -8.89
C THR A 188 -12.22 3.20 -9.68
N ASP A 189 -11.26 3.89 -9.06
CA ASP A 189 -10.00 4.25 -9.73
C ASP A 189 -9.04 3.07 -9.87
N VAL A 190 -9.05 2.12 -8.92
CA VAL A 190 -8.09 1.00 -8.88
C VAL A 190 -8.65 -0.33 -9.36
N GLU A 191 -9.97 -0.49 -9.40
CA GLU A 191 -10.66 -1.77 -9.65
C GLU A 191 -10.14 -2.54 -10.86
N LYS A 192 -9.80 -1.82 -11.94
CA LYS A 192 -9.33 -2.44 -13.20
C LYS A 192 -7.96 -3.10 -13.07
N LEU A 193 -7.22 -2.79 -12.02
CA LEU A 193 -5.88 -3.33 -11.76
C LEU A 193 -5.87 -4.44 -10.71
N LEU A 194 -6.97 -4.60 -9.98
CA LEU A 194 -7.02 -5.52 -8.86
C LEU A 194 -7.28 -6.95 -9.32
N ASP A 195 -6.45 -7.88 -8.87
CA ASP A 195 -6.72 -9.31 -8.93
C ASP A 195 -7.68 -9.72 -7.83
N GLN A 196 -7.52 -9.15 -6.63
CA GLN A 196 -8.30 -9.47 -5.44
C GLN A 196 -8.71 -8.21 -4.69
N VAL A 197 -9.77 -8.33 -3.92
CA VAL A 197 -10.21 -7.28 -3.00
C VAL A 197 -10.45 -7.86 -1.61
N VAL A 198 -10.03 -7.08 -0.60
CA VAL A 198 -10.31 -7.32 0.81
C VAL A 198 -11.13 -6.15 1.33
N PHE A 199 -12.34 -6.42 1.80
CA PHE A 199 -13.15 -5.41 2.47
C PHE A 199 -12.95 -5.51 3.98
N LEU A 200 -12.56 -4.38 4.56
CA LEU A 200 -12.32 -4.24 6.00
C LEU A 200 -13.40 -3.36 6.61
N ASN A 201 -13.99 -3.82 7.70
CA ASN A 201 -14.94 -3.05 8.49
C ASN A 201 -14.70 -3.28 9.97
N ARG A 202 -14.60 -2.18 10.75
CA ARG A 202 -14.41 -2.21 12.22
C ARG A 202 -13.32 -3.19 12.67
N GLY A 203 -12.20 -3.20 11.93
CA GLY A 203 -11.05 -4.04 12.23
C GLY A 203 -11.19 -5.51 11.85
N ARG A 204 -12.24 -5.91 11.12
CA ARG A 204 -12.49 -7.29 10.67
C ARG A 204 -12.56 -7.37 9.16
N VAL A 205 -12.07 -8.46 8.59
CA VAL A 205 -12.26 -8.79 7.17
C VAL A 205 -13.70 -9.28 7.00
N ILE A 206 -14.47 -8.60 6.16
CA ILE A 206 -15.87 -8.97 5.85
C ILE A 206 -16.01 -9.59 4.47
N LEU A 207 -15.01 -9.40 3.60
CA LEU A 207 -14.95 -10.03 2.28
C LEU A 207 -13.48 -10.14 1.84
N HIS A 208 -13.12 -11.27 1.24
CA HIS A 208 -11.85 -11.47 0.53
C HIS A 208 -12.12 -12.37 -0.68
N ARG A 209 -12.07 -11.80 -1.89
CA ARG A 209 -12.43 -12.51 -3.14
C ARG A 209 -11.60 -12.02 -4.32
N ASP A 210 -11.49 -12.85 -5.35
CA ASP A 210 -11.00 -12.46 -6.66
C ASP A 210 -11.98 -11.48 -7.33
N THR A 211 -11.47 -10.46 -8.01
CA THR A 211 -12.32 -9.43 -8.66
C THR A 211 -13.09 -10.00 -9.84
N ASP A 212 -12.51 -10.93 -10.59
CA ASP A 212 -13.17 -11.59 -11.70
C ASP A 212 -14.29 -12.50 -11.21
N GLU A 213 -14.08 -13.22 -10.09
CA GLU A 213 -15.15 -14.01 -9.45
C GLU A 213 -16.36 -13.15 -9.08
N ILE A 214 -16.14 -11.93 -8.54
CA ILE A 214 -17.23 -11.00 -8.22
C ILE A 214 -18.01 -10.62 -9.48
N ARG A 215 -17.30 -10.29 -10.57
CA ARG A 215 -17.93 -9.92 -11.85
C ARG A 215 -18.73 -11.06 -12.46
N GLU A 216 -18.19 -12.28 -12.44
CA GLU A 216 -18.83 -13.47 -13.02
C GLU A 216 -20.03 -13.96 -12.21
N THR A 217 -19.93 -13.97 -10.87
CA THR A 217 -20.97 -14.55 -10.01
C THR A 217 -22.08 -13.58 -9.64
N GLU A 218 -21.75 -12.28 -9.52
CA GLU A 218 -22.70 -11.27 -9.08
C GLU A 218 -23.13 -10.31 -10.19
N GLY A 219 -22.46 -10.34 -11.36
CA GLY A 219 -22.79 -9.48 -12.50
C GLY A 219 -22.59 -7.99 -12.24
N ARG A 220 -21.72 -7.62 -11.27
CA ARG A 220 -21.46 -6.22 -10.87
C ARG A 220 -19.98 -5.95 -10.66
N SER A 221 -19.66 -4.65 -10.62
CA SER A 221 -18.33 -4.17 -10.30
C SER A 221 -18.01 -4.31 -8.80
N VAL A 222 -16.73 -4.28 -8.47
CA VAL A 222 -16.28 -4.26 -7.06
C VAL A 222 -16.73 -2.98 -6.36
N ASP A 223 -16.78 -1.85 -7.07
CA ASP A 223 -17.27 -0.57 -6.54
C ASP A 223 -18.77 -0.62 -6.21
N GLU A 224 -19.59 -1.22 -7.07
CA GLU A 224 -21.03 -1.43 -6.80
C GLU A 224 -21.24 -2.33 -5.58
N LEU A 225 -20.50 -3.44 -5.49
CA LEU A 225 -20.57 -4.33 -4.33
C LEU A 225 -20.15 -3.61 -3.04
N PHE A 226 -19.07 -2.82 -3.11
CA PHE A 226 -18.60 -2.02 -1.97
C PHE A 226 -19.67 -1.02 -1.50
N ARG A 227 -20.26 -0.26 -2.43
CA ARG A 227 -21.32 0.71 -2.10
C ARG A 227 -22.52 0.04 -1.45
N ASP A 228 -22.94 -1.11 -1.94
CA ASP A 228 -24.08 -1.83 -1.37
C ASP A 228 -23.78 -2.33 0.05
N MET A 229 -22.59 -2.87 0.29
CA MET A 229 -22.20 -3.37 1.62
C MET A 229 -22.06 -2.26 2.66
N PHE A 230 -21.65 -1.06 2.25
CA PHE A 230 -21.39 0.06 3.17
C PHE A 230 -22.46 1.19 3.09
N ARG A 231 -23.57 0.97 2.38
CA ARG A 231 -24.62 1.96 2.11
C ARG A 231 -25.29 2.54 3.35
N PHE A 232 -25.21 1.86 4.47
CA PHE A 232 -25.88 2.23 5.72
C PHE A 232 -24.93 2.68 6.84
N GLU A 233 -23.66 2.94 6.53
CA GLU A 233 -22.66 3.36 7.53
C GLU A 233 -22.23 4.85 7.39
N GLY A 234 -23.01 5.66 6.69
CA GLY A 234 -22.84 7.12 6.53
C GLY A 234 -23.65 7.92 7.54
#